data_9926d2da618401cff075c47ef46f4eb4
#
_entry.id   9926d2da618401cff075c47ef46f4eb4
#
_cell.length_a   1.000
_cell.length_b   1.000
_cell.length_c   1.000
_cell.angle_alpha   90.00
_cell.angle_beta   90.00
_cell.angle_gamma   90.00
#
_symmetry.space_group_name_H-M   'P 1'
#
loop_
_entity.id
_entity.type
_entity.pdbx_description
1 polymer ?
#
loop_
_entity_poly.entity_id
_entity_poly.type
_entity_poly.pdbx_seq_one_letter_code
_entity_poly.pdbx_strand_id
1 'polypeptide(L)'
;MHIPLCQTQELEILTFEQALVPTRNDYDRDRWLYIPDHYAEYRYLLGTRGVNPLICIGINPSTAAPGDLDNTLKSVERIALGNGFDSFLMFNVYAQRATRPEDMDRVCNQALHRENMAAFRYVLEQVGEGFRPAVWAAWGTIIEKRPYLKDCVRDMTAIGQAYNAQWLCAGKRTKKGHPHHPLYLRKDEQVRPFPVLEYLESI
;
A
#
# COMPACT_ATOMS: atom_id res chain seq x y z
N MET A 1 18.88 2.52 1.74
CA MET A 1 18.46 1.11 1.91
C MET A 1 17.99 0.95 3.35
N HIS A 2 16.82 0.37 3.58
CA HIS A 2 16.31 0.02 4.90
C HIS A 2 16.47 -1.48 5.13
N ILE A 3 17.16 -1.85 6.20
CA ILE A 3 17.30 -3.22 6.68
C ILE A 3 16.63 -3.23 8.05
N PRO A 4 15.60 -4.07 8.30
CA PRO A 4 14.93 -4.12 9.60
C PRO A 4 15.92 -4.43 10.72
N LEU A 5 15.79 -3.74 11.83
CA LEU A 5 16.66 -3.93 13.02
C LEU A 5 16.31 -5.25 13.74
N CYS A 6 15.04 -5.66 13.70
CA CYS A 6 14.51 -6.87 14.34
C CYS A 6 13.23 -7.32 13.64
N GLN A 7 12.68 -8.45 14.08
CA GLN A 7 11.32 -8.83 13.66
C GLN A 7 10.30 -7.92 14.34
N THR A 8 9.19 -7.60 13.65
CA THR A 8 8.20 -6.66 14.19
C THR A 8 7.48 -7.16 15.45
N GLN A 9 7.54 -8.46 15.74
CA GLN A 9 7.05 -9.03 17.01
C GLN A 9 7.80 -8.50 18.24
N GLU A 10 9.00 -7.95 18.05
CA GLU A 10 9.86 -7.38 19.08
C GLU A 10 9.62 -5.86 19.27
N LEU A 11 8.74 -5.28 18.45
CA LEU A 11 8.44 -3.85 18.46
C LEU A 11 7.11 -3.56 19.15
N GLU A 12 7.02 -2.40 19.76
CA GLU A 12 5.74 -1.81 20.12
C GLU A 12 5.05 -1.29 18.85
N ILE A 13 3.90 -1.85 18.54
CA ILE A 13 3.10 -1.46 17.38
C ILE A 13 2.05 -0.45 17.83
N LEU A 14 2.16 0.78 17.34
CA LEU A 14 1.11 1.79 17.53
C LEU A 14 -0.19 1.30 16.90
N THR A 15 -1.30 1.44 17.60
CA THR A 15 -2.61 1.30 16.95
C THR A 15 -2.74 2.34 15.85
N PHE A 16 -3.61 2.08 14.88
CA PHE A 16 -3.83 3.05 13.80
C PHE A 16 -4.32 4.40 14.35
N GLU A 17 -5.18 4.41 15.36
CA GLU A 17 -5.65 5.62 16.04
C GLU A 17 -4.50 6.40 16.69
N GLN A 18 -3.58 5.72 17.38
CA GLN A 18 -2.37 6.34 17.94
C GLN A 18 -1.47 6.92 16.83
N ALA A 19 -1.30 6.18 15.74
CA ALA A 19 -0.47 6.60 14.61
C ALA A 19 -1.04 7.78 13.82
N LEU A 20 -2.35 8.06 13.94
CA LEU A 20 -3.00 9.24 13.37
C LEU A 20 -2.67 10.53 14.12
N VAL A 21 -2.28 10.44 15.41
CA VAL A 21 -2.01 11.62 16.23
C VAL A 21 -0.75 12.30 15.72
N PRO A 22 -0.83 13.59 15.34
CA PRO A 22 0.33 14.33 14.85
C PRO A 22 1.40 14.52 15.94
N THR A 23 2.64 14.12 15.66
CA THR A 23 3.78 14.26 16.56
C THR A 23 4.89 15.14 16.00
N ARG A 24 4.91 15.36 14.67
CA ARG A 24 5.95 16.11 13.96
C ARG A 24 5.40 17.19 13.03
N ASN A 25 6.22 18.20 12.73
CA ASN A 25 5.94 19.30 11.81
C ASN A 25 7.09 19.53 10.82
N ASP A 26 7.84 18.50 10.48
CA ASP A 26 9.02 18.56 9.62
C ASP A 26 8.70 18.31 8.13
N TYR A 27 7.42 18.17 7.78
CA TYR A 27 6.95 18.07 6.41
C TYR A 27 5.60 18.79 6.23
N ASP A 28 5.26 19.12 4.98
CA ASP A 28 4.01 19.76 4.61
C ASP A 28 2.83 18.80 4.78
N ARG A 29 2.05 18.97 5.85
CA ARG A 29 0.87 18.15 6.19
C ARG A 29 -0.35 18.46 5.34
N ASP A 30 -0.41 19.62 4.72
CA ASP A 30 -1.50 19.98 3.81
C ASP A 30 -1.36 19.23 2.48
N ARG A 31 -0.14 18.87 2.14
CA ARG A 31 0.17 18.06 0.96
C ARG A 31 0.22 16.56 1.25
N TRP A 32 0.82 16.14 2.37
CA TRP A 32 1.18 14.74 2.62
C TRP A 32 0.30 14.07 3.68
N LEU A 33 -0.06 12.82 3.39
CA LEU A 33 -0.54 11.85 4.37
C LEU A 33 0.61 10.86 4.65
N TYR A 34 1.05 10.80 5.91
CA TYR A 34 2.14 9.92 6.33
C TYR A 34 1.83 9.34 7.71
N ILE A 35 1.66 8.01 7.81
CA ILE A 35 1.19 7.35 9.01
C ILE A 35 2.02 6.08 9.27
N PRO A 36 2.67 5.98 10.43
CA PRO A 36 2.87 7.03 11.42
C PRO A 36 3.62 8.23 10.82
N ASP A 37 3.50 9.41 11.45
CA ASP A 37 4.04 10.67 10.93
C ASP A 37 5.56 10.84 11.12
N HIS A 38 6.24 9.76 11.43
CA HIS A 38 7.69 9.66 11.58
C HIS A 38 8.23 8.40 10.91
N TYR A 39 9.55 8.33 10.74
CA TYR A 39 10.21 7.15 10.20
C TYR A 39 10.30 6.07 11.28
N ALA A 40 9.47 5.02 11.12
CA ALA A 40 9.44 3.84 11.97
C ALA A 40 9.80 2.58 11.19
N GLU A 41 9.97 1.44 11.85
CA GLU A 41 10.22 0.12 11.23
C GLU A 41 9.01 -0.38 10.41
N TYR A 42 7.88 0.34 10.46
CA TYR A 42 6.68 0.07 9.67
C TYR A 42 6.04 1.37 9.16
N ARG A 43 5.17 1.24 8.19
CA ARG A 43 4.39 2.36 7.61
C ARG A 43 3.05 1.87 7.14
N TYR A 44 1.98 2.45 7.66
CA TYR A 44 0.62 2.14 7.20
C TYR A 44 0.28 2.85 5.91
N LEU A 45 0.61 4.14 5.80
CA LEU A 45 0.23 4.98 4.66
C LEU A 45 1.32 5.99 4.31
N LEU A 46 1.52 6.24 3.03
CA LEU A 46 2.20 7.42 2.49
C LEU A 46 1.53 7.83 1.18
N GLY A 47 1.16 9.10 1.07
CA GLY A 47 0.58 9.61 -0.16
C GLY A 47 0.36 11.12 -0.12
N THR A 48 -0.28 11.62 -1.16
CA THR A 48 -0.67 13.03 -1.24
C THR A 48 -2.17 13.19 -1.01
N ARG A 49 -2.55 14.31 -0.41
CA ARG A 49 -3.96 14.67 -0.22
C ARG A 49 -4.59 15.06 -1.54
N GLY A 50 -5.81 14.64 -1.77
CA GLY A 50 -6.63 14.97 -2.92
C GLY A 50 -8.05 14.48 -2.72
N VAL A 51 -8.91 14.79 -3.67
CA VAL A 51 -10.33 14.46 -3.64
C VAL A 51 -10.60 13.10 -4.29
N ASN A 52 -9.80 12.75 -5.31
CA ASN A 52 -9.94 11.51 -6.06
C ASN A 52 -8.59 10.74 -6.13
N PRO A 53 -8.13 10.15 -5.02
CA PRO A 53 -6.86 9.45 -4.98
C PRO A 53 -6.91 8.07 -5.65
N LEU A 54 -5.81 7.68 -6.32
CA LEU A 54 -5.56 6.27 -6.65
C LEU A 54 -4.90 5.58 -5.46
N ILE A 55 -5.57 4.57 -4.90
CA ILE A 55 -5.04 3.77 -3.78
C ILE A 55 -4.20 2.63 -4.35
N CYS A 56 -2.87 2.69 -4.20
CA CYS A 56 -1.95 1.66 -4.69
C CYS A 56 -1.55 0.71 -3.56
N ILE A 57 -1.60 -0.60 -3.80
CA ILE A 57 -1.19 -1.63 -2.83
C ILE A 57 0.06 -2.33 -3.35
N GLY A 58 1.23 -1.97 -2.78
CA GLY A 58 2.50 -2.68 -2.98
C GLY A 58 2.68 -3.85 -2.02
N ILE A 59 3.87 -4.44 -1.95
CA ILE A 59 4.11 -5.58 -1.06
C ILE A 59 4.45 -5.15 0.36
N ASN A 60 5.47 -4.30 0.51
CA ASN A 60 5.94 -3.75 1.78
C ASN A 60 6.58 -2.37 1.56
N PRO A 61 6.58 -1.47 2.55
CA PRO A 61 7.27 -0.19 2.43
C PRO A 61 8.80 -0.34 2.47
N SER A 62 9.48 0.62 1.84
CA SER A 62 10.94 0.75 1.89
C SER A 62 11.32 2.08 2.54
N THR A 63 12.16 2.88 1.91
CA THR A 63 12.76 4.10 2.50
C THR A 63 11.92 5.36 2.31
N ALA A 64 10.95 5.37 1.40
CA ALA A 64 10.21 6.57 1.05
C ALA A 64 9.54 7.26 2.25
N ALA A 65 9.59 8.60 2.22
CA ALA A 65 9.00 9.52 3.19
C ALA A 65 8.44 10.76 2.45
N PRO A 66 7.68 11.64 3.12
CA PRO A 66 7.24 12.90 2.54
C PRO A 66 8.40 13.71 1.96
N GLY A 67 8.26 14.18 0.71
CA GLY A 67 9.31 14.93 0.02
C GLY A 67 10.50 14.11 -0.51
N ASP A 68 10.64 12.85 -0.10
CA ASP A 68 11.70 11.94 -0.55
C ASP A 68 11.11 10.59 -1.00
N LEU A 69 10.46 10.62 -2.15
CA LEU A 69 9.87 9.42 -2.76
C LEU A 69 10.95 8.56 -3.43
N ASP A 70 10.90 7.26 -3.19
CA ASP A 70 11.68 6.30 -3.95
C ASP A 70 11.14 6.13 -5.39
N ASN A 71 11.85 5.38 -6.24
CA ASN A 71 11.48 5.20 -7.64
C ASN A 71 10.12 4.50 -7.82
N THR A 72 9.72 3.66 -6.87
CA THR A 72 8.41 3.01 -6.88
C THR A 72 7.30 4.04 -6.69
N LEU A 73 7.40 4.88 -5.66
CA LEU A 73 6.37 5.87 -5.37
C LEU A 73 6.34 7.00 -6.41
N LYS A 74 7.49 7.40 -6.96
CA LYS A 74 7.53 8.31 -8.13
C LYS A 74 6.79 7.73 -9.33
N SER A 75 6.86 6.41 -9.53
CA SER A 75 6.11 5.72 -10.58
C SER A 75 4.61 5.69 -10.26
N VAL A 76 4.25 5.43 -9.00
CA VAL A 76 2.84 5.43 -8.55
C VAL A 76 2.21 6.81 -8.73
N GLU A 77 2.85 7.88 -8.25
CA GLU A 77 2.38 9.26 -8.42
C GLU A 77 2.15 9.60 -9.89
N ARG A 78 3.14 9.32 -10.74
CA ARG A 78 3.05 9.60 -12.19
C ARG A 78 1.90 8.84 -12.86
N ILE A 79 1.72 7.56 -12.55
CA ILE A 79 0.65 6.74 -13.13
C ILE A 79 -0.71 7.21 -12.62
N ALA A 80 -0.84 7.55 -11.34
CA ALA A 80 -2.08 8.10 -10.80
C ALA A 80 -2.50 9.37 -11.54
N LEU A 81 -1.61 10.35 -11.65
CA LEU A 81 -1.87 11.62 -12.34
C LEU A 81 -2.14 11.40 -13.85
N GLY A 82 -1.39 10.49 -14.51
CA GLY A 82 -1.57 10.16 -15.93
C GLY A 82 -2.87 9.42 -16.24
N ASN A 83 -3.56 8.89 -15.24
CA ASN A 83 -4.85 8.20 -15.35
C ASN A 83 -6.03 9.03 -14.80
N GLY A 84 -5.84 10.35 -14.58
CA GLY A 84 -6.92 11.28 -14.21
C GLY A 84 -7.26 11.29 -12.72
N PHE A 85 -6.44 10.68 -11.86
CA PHE A 85 -6.52 10.87 -10.41
C PHE A 85 -5.78 12.16 -10.02
N ASP A 86 -6.20 12.79 -8.94
CA ASP A 86 -5.57 14.05 -8.47
C ASP A 86 -4.46 13.82 -7.43
N SER A 87 -4.38 12.61 -6.90
CA SER A 87 -3.46 12.22 -5.84
C SER A 87 -3.26 10.71 -5.80
N PHE A 88 -2.36 10.25 -4.94
CA PHE A 88 -2.14 8.82 -4.72
C PHE A 88 -2.02 8.52 -3.23
N LEU A 89 -2.43 7.30 -2.84
CA LEU A 89 -2.25 6.76 -1.51
C LEU A 89 -1.56 5.39 -1.62
N MET A 90 -0.36 5.28 -1.05
CA MET A 90 0.41 4.04 -1.07
C MET A 90 0.20 3.25 0.21
N PHE A 91 -0.46 2.11 0.07
CA PHE A 91 -0.54 1.03 1.04
C PHE A 91 0.38 -0.12 0.67
N ASN A 92 0.51 -1.06 1.58
CA ASN A 92 1.24 -2.28 1.34
C ASN A 92 0.48 -3.47 1.91
N VAL A 93 0.67 -4.64 1.30
CA VAL A 93 0.09 -5.91 1.78
C VAL A 93 0.54 -6.17 3.22
N TYR A 94 1.81 -5.90 3.52
CA TYR A 94 2.38 -5.99 4.85
C TYR A 94 3.11 -4.68 5.21
N ALA A 95 2.88 -4.15 6.40
CA ALA A 95 3.30 -2.79 6.74
C ALA A 95 4.78 -2.65 7.17
N GLN A 96 5.51 -3.74 7.42
CA GLN A 96 6.92 -3.71 7.80
C GLN A 96 7.80 -3.10 6.71
N ARG A 97 8.70 -2.18 7.08
CA ARG A 97 9.71 -1.66 6.16
C ARG A 97 10.80 -2.69 5.90
N ALA A 98 11.09 -2.92 4.63
CA ALA A 98 12.26 -3.68 4.18
C ALA A 98 12.59 -3.28 2.74
N THR A 99 13.86 -2.98 2.43
CA THR A 99 14.27 -2.72 1.04
C THR A 99 14.34 -4.01 0.25
N ARG A 100 14.76 -5.09 0.88
CA ARG A 100 14.77 -6.43 0.28
C ARG A 100 13.61 -7.24 0.87
N PRO A 101 12.73 -7.82 0.04
CA PRO A 101 11.59 -8.61 0.52
C PRO A 101 11.99 -9.82 1.39
N GLU A 102 13.21 -10.31 1.26
CA GLU A 102 13.77 -11.38 2.09
C GLU A 102 13.90 -10.98 3.57
N ASP A 103 14.06 -9.68 3.82
CA ASP A 103 14.25 -9.13 5.17
C ASP A 103 12.92 -8.94 5.93
N MET A 104 11.75 -9.14 5.26
CA MET A 104 10.46 -9.13 5.93
C MET A 104 10.33 -10.25 6.96
N ASP A 105 9.49 -10.02 7.97
CA ASP A 105 9.12 -10.99 9.01
C ASP A 105 8.91 -12.40 8.42
N ARG A 106 9.40 -13.39 9.13
CA ARG A 106 9.20 -14.81 8.73
C ARG A 106 7.78 -15.28 9.04
N VAL A 107 7.18 -14.72 10.07
CA VAL A 107 5.81 -14.99 10.55
C VAL A 107 5.07 -13.66 10.62
N CYS A 108 3.81 -13.65 10.19
CA CYS A 108 2.96 -12.47 10.24
C CYS A 108 2.82 -11.95 11.69
N ASN A 109 3.14 -10.68 11.90
CA ASN A 109 2.78 -9.99 13.13
C ASN A 109 1.29 -9.59 13.03
N GLN A 110 0.44 -10.28 13.78
CA GLN A 110 -1.01 -10.09 13.74
C GLN A 110 -1.44 -8.70 14.24
N ALA A 111 -0.70 -8.11 15.19
CA ALA A 111 -0.98 -6.75 15.65
C ALA A 111 -0.70 -5.75 14.52
N LEU A 112 0.47 -5.82 13.87
CA LEU A 112 0.81 -4.96 12.74
C LEU A 112 -0.16 -5.12 11.57
N HIS A 113 -0.54 -6.36 11.25
CA HIS A 113 -1.51 -6.64 10.18
C HIS A 113 -2.89 -6.05 10.50
N ARG A 114 -3.40 -6.24 11.72
CA ARG A 114 -4.69 -5.68 12.16
C ARG A 114 -4.72 -4.17 12.00
N GLU A 115 -3.68 -3.47 12.44
CA GLU A 115 -3.60 -2.02 12.36
C GLU A 115 -3.44 -1.54 10.91
N ASN A 116 -2.74 -2.31 10.07
CA ASN A 116 -2.68 -2.05 8.62
C ASN A 116 -4.07 -2.17 7.95
N MET A 117 -4.87 -3.15 8.37
CA MET A 117 -6.25 -3.31 7.89
C MET A 117 -7.18 -2.19 8.40
N ALA A 118 -6.97 -1.71 9.63
CA ALA A 118 -7.69 -0.54 10.17
C ALA A 118 -7.38 0.72 9.34
N ALA A 119 -6.11 0.95 9.01
CA ALA A 119 -5.69 2.04 8.14
C ALA A 119 -6.34 1.96 6.75
N PHE A 120 -6.39 0.78 6.15
CA PHE A 120 -6.99 0.58 4.83
C PHE A 120 -8.50 0.85 4.86
N ARG A 121 -9.21 0.34 5.86
CA ARG A 121 -10.64 0.59 6.07
C ARG A 121 -10.92 2.09 6.21
N TYR A 122 -10.18 2.77 7.06
CA TYR A 122 -10.33 4.22 7.27
C TYR A 122 -10.22 5.00 5.96
N VAL A 123 -9.24 4.69 5.12
CA VAL A 123 -9.08 5.40 3.84
C VAL A 123 -10.24 5.10 2.88
N LEU A 124 -10.71 3.86 2.82
CA LEU A 124 -11.85 3.52 1.96
C LEU A 124 -13.13 4.23 2.41
N GLU A 125 -13.34 4.43 3.72
CA GLU A 125 -14.45 5.22 4.26
C GLU A 125 -14.37 6.67 3.79
N GLN A 126 -13.22 7.32 3.98
CA GLN A 126 -13.04 8.72 3.62
C GLN A 126 -13.20 8.98 2.11
N VAL A 127 -12.65 8.11 1.27
CA VAL A 127 -12.78 8.21 -0.19
C VAL A 127 -14.20 7.87 -0.63
N GLY A 128 -14.82 6.89 0.00
CA GLY A 128 -16.17 6.38 -0.32
C GLY A 128 -17.30 7.41 -0.12
N GLU A 129 -17.07 8.46 0.66
CA GLU A 129 -18.05 9.56 0.85
C GLU A 129 -18.28 10.38 -0.43
N GLY A 130 -17.31 10.42 -1.35
CA GLY A 130 -17.39 11.22 -2.58
C GLY A 130 -17.22 10.45 -3.87
N PHE A 131 -16.47 9.36 -3.85
CA PHE A 131 -16.11 8.58 -5.03
C PHE A 131 -16.13 7.08 -4.74
N ARG A 132 -16.29 6.27 -5.77
CA ARG A 132 -16.02 4.84 -5.68
C ARG A 132 -14.51 4.63 -5.51
N PRO A 133 -14.03 4.03 -4.40
CA PRO A 133 -12.60 3.89 -4.19
C PRO A 133 -11.93 3.09 -5.30
N ALA A 134 -10.89 3.64 -5.93
CA ALA A 134 -10.09 2.99 -6.96
C ALA A 134 -8.84 2.39 -6.32
N VAL A 135 -8.72 1.05 -6.33
CA VAL A 135 -7.65 0.29 -5.67
C VAL A 135 -6.79 -0.42 -6.71
N TRP A 136 -5.55 0.01 -6.85
CA TRP A 136 -4.59 -0.58 -7.77
C TRP A 136 -3.77 -1.67 -7.08
N ALA A 137 -3.96 -2.92 -7.50
CA ALA A 137 -3.17 -4.07 -7.13
C ALA A 137 -1.77 -4.00 -7.78
N ALA A 138 -0.71 -3.93 -6.97
CA ALA A 138 0.65 -3.64 -7.43
C ALA A 138 1.75 -4.44 -6.71
N TRP A 139 1.41 -5.56 -6.08
CA TRP A 139 2.33 -6.36 -5.23
C TRP A 139 3.32 -7.27 -5.99
N GLY A 140 3.11 -7.50 -7.29
CA GLY A 140 4.02 -8.30 -8.12
C GLY A 140 4.15 -9.77 -7.66
N THR A 141 5.23 -10.41 -8.11
CA THR A 141 5.55 -11.80 -7.76
C THR A 141 6.06 -11.95 -6.31
N ILE A 142 6.37 -10.85 -5.63
CA ILE A 142 6.87 -10.87 -4.26
C ILE A 142 5.82 -11.41 -3.28
N ILE A 143 4.54 -11.42 -3.66
CA ILE A 143 3.46 -12.08 -2.91
C ILE A 143 3.76 -13.55 -2.54
N GLU A 144 4.63 -14.21 -3.28
CA GLU A 144 5.03 -15.60 -3.04
C GLU A 144 6.18 -15.76 -2.02
N LYS A 145 6.79 -14.66 -1.55
CA LYS A 145 7.95 -14.71 -0.64
C LYS A 145 7.61 -15.17 0.77
N ARG A 146 6.38 -14.93 1.22
CA ARG A 146 5.89 -15.35 2.53
C ARG A 146 4.47 -15.90 2.38
N PRO A 147 4.13 -17.03 2.96
CA PRO A 147 2.78 -17.62 2.86
C PRO A 147 1.68 -16.66 3.33
N TYR A 148 1.91 -15.94 4.44
CA TYR A 148 0.93 -15.03 5.04
C TYR A 148 0.54 -13.83 4.15
N LEU A 149 1.36 -13.46 3.16
CA LEU A 149 1.05 -12.32 2.29
C LEU A 149 -0.23 -12.55 1.47
N LYS A 150 -0.51 -13.79 1.09
CA LYS A 150 -1.75 -14.15 0.39
C LYS A 150 -2.98 -13.94 1.27
N ASP A 151 -2.89 -14.30 2.54
CA ASP A 151 -3.96 -14.09 3.51
C ASP A 151 -4.18 -12.58 3.76
N CYS A 152 -3.10 -11.81 3.88
CA CYS A 152 -3.20 -10.35 3.97
C CYS A 152 -3.94 -9.73 2.76
N VAL A 153 -3.67 -10.22 1.54
CA VAL A 153 -4.40 -9.75 0.33
C VAL A 153 -5.86 -10.17 0.38
N ARG A 154 -6.20 -11.37 0.88
CA ARG A 154 -7.59 -11.80 1.07
C ARG A 154 -8.35 -10.86 2.01
N ASP A 155 -7.74 -10.51 3.15
CA ASP A 155 -8.33 -9.58 4.13
C ASP A 155 -8.55 -8.19 3.52
N MET A 156 -7.55 -7.64 2.81
CA MET A 156 -7.69 -6.37 2.08
C MET A 156 -8.80 -6.43 1.03
N THR A 157 -8.91 -7.55 0.30
CA THR A 157 -9.94 -7.71 -0.72
C THR A 157 -11.33 -7.76 -0.09
N ALA A 158 -11.50 -8.46 1.03
CA ALA A 158 -12.78 -8.51 1.75
C ALA A 158 -13.20 -7.10 2.24
N ILE A 159 -12.26 -6.31 2.78
CA ILE A 159 -12.51 -4.93 3.15
C ILE A 159 -12.88 -4.11 1.90
N GLY A 160 -12.11 -4.21 0.81
CA GLY A 160 -12.41 -3.50 -0.44
C GLY A 160 -13.80 -3.80 -1.00
N GLN A 161 -14.26 -5.06 -0.90
CA GLN A 161 -15.62 -5.44 -1.30
C GLN A 161 -16.70 -4.76 -0.45
N ALA A 162 -16.49 -4.68 0.88
CA ALA A 162 -17.43 -4.03 1.79
C ALA A 162 -17.62 -2.55 1.46
N TYR A 163 -16.61 -1.89 0.88
CA TYR A 163 -16.66 -0.49 0.44
C TYR A 163 -16.87 -0.32 -1.07
N ASN A 164 -17.29 -1.38 -1.77
CA ASN A 164 -17.53 -1.36 -3.23
C ASN A 164 -16.30 -0.85 -4.04
N ALA A 165 -15.09 -1.13 -3.57
CA ALA A 165 -13.86 -0.67 -4.24
C ALA A 165 -13.74 -1.25 -5.65
N GLN A 166 -13.27 -0.42 -6.58
CA GLN A 166 -12.92 -0.86 -7.93
C GLN A 166 -11.47 -1.33 -7.94
N TRP A 167 -11.26 -2.63 -8.15
CA TRP A 167 -9.92 -3.18 -8.27
C TRP A 167 -9.36 -2.99 -9.67
N LEU A 168 -8.14 -2.51 -9.72
CA LEU A 168 -7.40 -2.15 -10.95
C LEU A 168 -6.02 -2.83 -10.93
N CYS A 169 -5.42 -2.99 -12.10
CA CYS A 169 -4.00 -3.27 -12.28
C CYS A 169 -3.44 -2.43 -13.43
N ALA A 170 -2.13 -2.25 -13.46
CA ALA A 170 -1.45 -1.57 -14.55
C ALA A 170 -0.44 -2.52 -15.21
N GLY A 171 -0.28 -2.39 -16.52
CA GLY A 171 0.59 -3.25 -17.31
C GLY A 171 0.09 -4.69 -17.47
N LYS A 172 0.93 -5.49 -18.11
CA LYS A 172 0.62 -6.90 -18.35
C LYS A 172 0.89 -7.72 -17.10
N ARG A 173 -0.07 -8.53 -16.67
CA ARG A 173 0.14 -9.48 -15.56
C ARG A 173 1.32 -10.42 -15.84
N THR A 174 1.98 -10.89 -14.80
CA THR A 174 3.06 -11.87 -14.90
C THR A 174 2.54 -13.21 -15.46
N LYS A 175 3.45 -14.11 -15.84
CA LYS A 175 3.06 -15.46 -16.33
C LYS A 175 2.24 -16.26 -15.30
N LYS A 176 2.40 -15.95 -14.00
CA LYS A 176 1.62 -16.55 -12.90
C LYS A 176 0.34 -15.77 -12.55
N GLY A 177 -0.03 -14.76 -13.35
CA GLY A 177 -1.24 -13.97 -13.12
C GLY A 177 -1.10 -12.82 -12.14
N HIS A 178 0.05 -12.63 -11.48
CA HIS A 178 0.23 -11.54 -10.50
C HIS A 178 0.20 -10.17 -11.17
N PRO A 179 -0.38 -9.15 -10.49
CA PRO A 179 -0.35 -7.77 -10.96
C PRO A 179 1.09 -7.25 -11.03
N HIS A 180 1.39 -6.35 -11.97
CA HIS A 180 2.75 -5.86 -12.17
C HIS A 180 3.15 -4.86 -11.09
N HIS A 181 4.44 -4.88 -10.70
CA HIS A 181 4.98 -3.93 -9.74
C HIS A 181 5.25 -2.57 -10.41
N PRO A 182 4.94 -1.41 -9.75
CA PRO A 182 5.00 -0.09 -10.37
C PRO A 182 6.37 0.31 -10.93
N LEU A 183 7.45 -0.14 -10.31
CA LEU A 183 8.83 0.19 -10.69
C LEU A 183 9.15 -0.15 -12.15
N TYR A 184 8.53 -1.19 -12.69
CA TYR A 184 8.83 -1.74 -14.02
C TYR A 184 7.81 -1.34 -15.09
N LEU A 185 6.90 -0.43 -14.75
CA LEU A 185 5.86 0.02 -15.68
C LEU A 185 6.35 1.17 -16.55
N ARG A 186 5.78 1.24 -17.76
CA ARG A 186 5.99 2.37 -18.67
C ARG A 186 5.45 3.66 -18.05
N LYS A 187 5.97 4.80 -18.51
CA LYS A 187 5.58 6.12 -17.99
C LYS A 187 4.12 6.47 -18.29
N ASP A 188 3.57 5.95 -19.38
CA ASP A 188 2.24 6.18 -19.92
C ASP A 188 1.27 5.01 -19.68
N GLU A 189 1.61 4.11 -18.75
CA GLU A 189 0.80 2.92 -18.51
C GLU A 189 -0.58 3.27 -17.96
N GLN A 190 -1.60 2.59 -18.49
CA GLN A 190 -2.99 2.81 -18.11
C GLN A 190 -3.44 1.75 -17.10
N VAL A 191 -4.21 2.19 -16.10
CA VAL A 191 -4.88 1.26 -15.18
C VAL A 191 -6.10 0.63 -15.84
N ARG A 192 -6.37 -0.64 -15.53
CA ARG A 192 -7.46 -1.45 -16.10
C ARG A 192 -8.13 -2.27 -15.01
N PRO A 193 -9.40 -2.67 -15.17
CA PRO A 193 -10.05 -3.57 -14.24
C PRO A 193 -9.23 -4.82 -13.95
N PHE A 194 -9.16 -5.19 -12.67
CA PHE A 194 -8.47 -6.37 -12.19
C PHE A 194 -9.47 -7.31 -11.51
N PRO A 195 -9.66 -8.54 -11.99
CA PRO A 195 -10.56 -9.50 -11.40
C PRO A 195 -9.94 -10.12 -10.15
N VAL A 196 -9.89 -9.36 -9.07
CA VAL A 196 -9.17 -9.74 -7.85
C VAL A 196 -9.72 -11.00 -7.20
N LEU A 197 -11.00 -11.28 -7.30
CA LEU A 197 -11.60 -12.50 -6.74
C LEU A 197 -11.13 -13.75 -7.49
N GLU A 198 -11.21 -13.75 -8.82
CA GLU A 198 -10.68 -14.84 -9.64
C GLU A 198 -9.16 -15.03 -9.42
N TYR A 199 -8.45 -13.93 -9.24
CA TYR A 199 -7.02 -13.98 -8.90
C TYR A 199 -6.78 -14.68 -7.56
N LEU A 200 -7.56 -14.38 -6.51
CA LEU A 200 -7.42 -15.02 -5.20
C LEU A 200 -7.72 -16.52 -5.21
N GLU A 201 -8.58 -16.98 -6.11
CA GLU A 201 -8.86 -18.40 -6.32
C GLU A 201 -7.67 -19.12 -6.98
N SER A 202 -6.83 -18.38 -7.71
CA SER A 202 -5.70 -18.92 -8.48
C SER A 202 -4.38 -19.00 -7.72
N ILE A 203 -4.30 -18.45 -6.47
CA ILE A 203 -3.04 -18.36 -5.69
C ILE A 203 -3.05 -19.12 -4.37
#